data_655c7a916dda307da4ac00f9b88e0384
#
_entry.id   655c7a916dda307da4ac00f9b88e0384
#
_cell.length_a   1.000
_cell.length_b   1.000
_cell.length_c   1.000
_cell.angle_alpha   90.00
_cell.angle_beta   90.00
_cell.angle_gamma   90.00
#
_symmetry.space_group_name_H-M   'P 1'
#
loop_
_entity.id
_entity.type
_entity.pdbx_description
1 polymer ?
#
loop_
_entity_poly.entity_id
_entity_poly.type
_entity_poly.pdbx_seq_one_letter_code
_entity_poly.pdbx_strand_id
1 'polypeptide(L)'
;INQALAMPLQEEGVTGEMMAERCAAYEQRRREEWSLMADEAADRCQAANRAAYNQYLDSDHWEMMRRKVMRRADNICEGCLSQTAEHVHHKTYAHIGAEFAFELLALCEECHDRFHEA
;
A
#
# COMPACT_ATOMS: atom_id res chain seq x y z
N ILE A 1 18.40 24.34 -8.23
CA ILE A 1 17.58 23.13 -8.26
C ILE A 1 16.48 23.18 -9.27
N ASN A 2 16.01 24.33 -9.64
CA ASN A 2 14.73 24.32 -10.32
C ASN A 2 14.57 25.36 -11.40
N GLN A 3 15.60 25.51 -12.24
CA GLN A 3 15.46 26.34 -13.42
C GLN A 3 14.29 25.89 -14.31
N ALA A 4 14.03 24.58 -14.36
CA ALA A 4 12.89 24.03 -15.10
C ALA A 4 11.52 24.47 -14.52
N LEU A 5 11.47 24.82 -13.24
CA LEU A 5 10.27 25.29 -12.55
C LEU A 5 10.23 26.82 -12.38
N ALA A 6 11.23 27.54 -12.88
CA ALA A 6 11.24 28.98 -12.80
C ALA A 6 10.13 29.58 -13.68
N MET A 7 9.42 30.58 -13.15
CA MET A 7 8.43 31.33 -13.95
C MET A 7 9.12 32.02 -15.12
N PRO A 8 8.50 31.98 -16.30
CA PRO A 8 9.05 32.72 -17.45
C PRO A 8 9.01 34.23 -17.18
N LEU A 9 10.09 34.92 -17.48
CA LEU A 9 10.18 36.35 -17.35
C LEU A 9 9.68 37.03 -18.63
N GLN A 10 9.06 38.18 -18.47
CA GLN A 10 8.65 38.97 -19.60
C GLN A 10 9.87 39.63 -20.22
N GLU A 11 10.09 39.36 -21.50
CA GLU A 11 11.20 39.89 -22.28
C GLU A 11 10.69 40.86 -23.32
N GLU A 12 11.56 41.80 -23.74
CA GLU A 12 11.24 42.73 -24.83
C GLU A 12 11.03 41.97 -26.14
N GLY A 13 9.97 42.27 -26.85
CA GLY A 13 9.62 41.61 -28.12
C GLY A 13 8.80 40.32 -27.95
N VAL A 14 8.51 39.92 -26.74
CA VAL A 14 7.65 38.77 -26.50
C VAL A 14 6.18 39.16 -26.56
N THR A 15 5.40 38.47 -27.37
CA THR A 15 3.95 38.71 -27.49
C THR A 15 3.20 38.11 -26.33
N GLY A 16 1.97 38.57 -26.09
CA GLY A 16 1.09 37.97 -25.07
C GLY A 16 0.80 36.50 -25.33
N GLU A 17 0.69 36.08 -26.58
CA GLU A 17 0.50 34.68 -26.96
C GLU A 17 1.72 33.85 -26.63
N MET A 18 2.91 34.35 -26.90
CA MET A 18 4.18 33.67 -26.51
C MET A 18 4.30 33.52 -25.00
N MET A 19 3.92 34.54 -24.24
CA MET A 19 3.91 34.46 -22.77
C MET A 19 2.90 33.43 -22.26
N ALA A 20 1.72 33.35 -22.87
CA ALA A 20 0.72 32.35 -22.49
C ALA A 20 1.24 30.93 -22.71
N GLU A 21 1.92 30.68 -23.83
CA GLU A 21 2.53 29.39 -24.12
C GLU A 21 3.62 29.03 -23.11
N ARG A 22 4.47 30.00 -22.76
CA ARG A 22 5.53 29.79 -21.75
C ARG A 22 4.97 29.50 -20.38
N CYS A 23 3.91 30.21 -19.97
CA CYS A 23 3.24 29.97 -18.70
C CYS A 23 2.59 28.58 -18.66
N ALA A 24 1.92 28.18 -19.75
CA ALA A 24 1.32 26.86 -19.86
C ALA A 24 2.36 25.74 -19.75
N ALA A 25 3.50 25.90 -20.43
CA ALA A 25 4.61 24.94 -20.34
C ALA A 25 5.19 24.85 -18.94
N TYR A 26 5.33 25.99 -18.25
CA TYR A 26 5.81 26.03 -16.86
C TYR A 26 4.84 25.30 -15.93
N GLU A 27 3.55 25.56 -16.04
CA GLU A 27 2.53 24.92 -15.20
C GLU A 27 2.48 23.41 -15.42
N GLN A 28 2.64 22.98 -16.66
CA GLN A 28 2.65 21.56 -16.97
C GLN A 28 3.85 20.86 -16.36
N ARG A 29 5.07 21.42 -16.49
CA ARG A 29 6.26 20.86 -15.87
C ARG A 29 6.12 20.78 -14.34
N ARG A 30 5.52 21.81 -13.75
CA ARG A 30 5.27 21.85 -12.32
C ARG A 30 4.33 20.71 -11.88
N ARG A 31 3.25 20.48 -12.63
CA ARG A 31 2.32 19.38 -12.34
C ARG A 31 3.00 18.01 -12.44
N GLU A 32 3.78 17.80 -13.49
CA GLU A 32 4.51 16.56 -13.70
C GLU A 32 5.49 16.28 -12.56
N GLU A 33 6.24 17.29 -12.13
CA GLU A 33 7.18 17.13 -11.03
C GLU A 33 6.48 16.85 -9.70
N TRP A 34 5.39 17.55 -9.40
CA TRP A 34 4.59 17.27 -8.21
C TRP A 34 4.01 15.86 -8.20
N SER A 35 3.54 15.39 -9.36
CA SER A 35 3.03 14.03 -9.50
C SER A 35 4.11 12.99 -9.23
N LEU A 36 5.29 13.18 -9.80
CA LEU A 36 6.42 12.28 -9.59
C LEU A 36 6.84 12.24 -8.11
N MET A 37 6.91 13.40 -7.45
CA MET A 37 7.24 13.49 -6.02
C MET A 37 6.19 12.78 -5.15
N ALA A 38 4.92 12.91 -5.50
CA ALA A 38 3.83 12.22 -4.78
C ALA A 38 3.93 10.70 -4.95
N ASP A 39 4.23 10.21 -6.15
CA ASP A 39 4.41 8.79 -6.42
C ASP A 39 5.60 8.21 -5.65
N GLU A 40 6.73 8.92 -5.61
CA GLU A 40 7.90 8.50 -4.84
C GLU A 40 7.61 8.45 -3.34
N ALA A 41 6.85 9.43 -2.81
CA ALA A 41 6.46 9.44 -1.40
C ALA A 41 5.53 8.27 -1.07
N ALA A 42 4.58 7.96 -1.96
CA ALA A 42 3.68 6.82 -1.80
C ALA A 42 4.45 5.49 -1.80
N ASP A 43 5.42 5.34 -2.70
CA ASP A 43 6.25 4.13 -2.77
C ASP A 43 7.07 3.93 -1.48
N ARG A 44 7.65 5.01 -0.93
CA ARG A 44 8.39 4.93 0.35
C ARG A 44 7.46 4.54 1.50
N CYS A 45 6.26 5.09 1.53
CA CYS A 45 5.27 4.77 2.56
C CYS A 45 4.85 3.31 2.50
N GLN A 46 4.57 2.78 1.32
CA GLN A 46 4.22 1.38 1.13
C GLN A 46 5.36 0.45 1.53
N ALA A 47 6.60 0.79 1.19
CA ALA A 47 7.77 0.01 1.58
C ALA A 47 7.93 -0.04 3.10
N ALA A 48 7.77 1.11 3.78
CA ALA A 48 7.84 1.18 5.24
C ALA A 48 6.71 0.36 5.90
N ASN A 49 5.50 0.43 5.37
CA ASN A 49 4.35 -0.33 5.88
C ASN A 49 4.56 -1.84 5.71
N ARG A 50 5.11 -2.29 4.58
CA ARG A 50 5.46 -3.70 4.37
C ARG A 50 6.51 -4.19 5.34
N ALA A 51 7.56 -3.39 5.58
CA ALA A 51 8.61 -3.74 6.52
C ALA A 51 8.08 -3.87 7.94
N ALA A 52 7.23 -2.93 8.38
CA ALA A 52 6.59 -2.98 9.69
C ALA A 52 5.67 -4.20 9.83
N TYR A 53 4.89 -4.52 8.81
CA TYR A 53 4.02 -5.69 8.78
C TYR A 53 4.82 -6.99 8.85
N ASN A 54 5.89 -7.11 8.06
CA ASN A 54 6.76 -8.29 8.08
C ASN A 54 7.44 -8.47 9.45
N GLN A 55 7.85 -7.38 10.07
CA GLN A 55 8.41 -7.43 11.42
C GLN A 55 7.37 -7.91 12.44
N TYR A 56 6.12 -7.46 12.30
CA TYR A 56 5.03 -7.91 13.15
C TYR A 56 4.79 -9.41 13.01
N LEU A 57 4.87 -9.98 11.79
CA LEU A 57 4.68 -11.41 11.56
C LEU A 57 5.74 -12.28 12.27
N ASP A 58 6.90 -11.72 12.60
CA ASP A 58 7.94 -12.39 13.39
C ASP A 58 7.75 -12.22 14.90
N SER A 59 6.71 -11.51 15.35
CA SER A 59 6.49 -11.23 16.76
C SER A 59 5.87 -12.41 17.50
N ASP A 60 6.13 -12.48 18.83
CA ASP A 60 5.52 -13.48 19.69
C ASP A 60 4.00 -13.33 19.78
N HIS A 61 3.51 -12.10 19.71
CA HIS A 61 2.06 -11.83 19.69
C HIS A 61 1.39 -12.46 18.47
N TRP A 62 1.97 -12.27 17.28
CA TRP A 62 1.43 -12.89 16.06
C TRP A 62 1.45 -14.41 16.15
N GLU A 63 2.53 -15.01 16.63
CA GLU A 63 2.63 -16.46 16.80
C GLU A 63 1.54 -16.98 17.73
N MET A 64 1.30 -16.28 18.83
CA MET A 64 0.20 -16.61 19.76
C MET A 64 -1.15 -16.56 19.07
N MET A 65 -1.43 -15.49 18.34
CA MET A 65 -2.70 -15.32 17.60
C MET A 65 -2.87 -16.38 16.55
N ARG A 66 -1.82 -16.70 15.80
CA ARG A 66 -1.83 -17.74 14.78
C ARG A 66 -2.17 -19.09 15.38
N ARG A 67 -1.53 -19.47 16.46
CA ARG A 67 -1.83 -20.73 17.16
C ARG A 67 -3.27 -20.79 17.65
N LYS A 68 -3.76 -19.69 18.18
CA LYS A 68 -5.13 -19.59 18.70
C LYS A 68 -6.15 -19.82 17.59
N VAL A 69 -5.95 -19.21 16.44
CA VAL A 69 -6.85 -19.35 15.28
C VAL A 69 -6.77 -20.76 14.68
N MET A 70 -5.57 -21.32 14.55
CA MET A 70 -5.37 -22.68 14.05
C MET A 70 -6.01 -23.72 14.97
N ARG A 71 -5.93 -23.51 16.29
CA ARG A 71 -6.57 -24.37 17.27
C ARG A 71 -8.08 -24.27 17.18
N ARG A 72 -8.64 -23.08 17.03
CA ARG A 72 -10.08 -22.85 16.81
C ARG A 72 -10.59 -23.64 15.61
N ALA A 73 -9.82 -23.62 14.54
CA ALA A 73 -10.16 -24.27 13.27
C ALA A 73 -9.87 -25.77 13.26
N ASP A 74 -9.20 -26.29 14.27
CA ASP A 74 -8.72 -27.67 14.34
C ASP A 74 -7.80 -28.02 13.16
N ASN A 75 -7.01 -27.06 12.72
CA ASN A 75 -6.10 -27.13 11.57
C ASN A 75 -6.81 -27.41 10.23
N ILE A 76 -8.10 -27.15 10.17
CA ILE A 76 -8.90 -27.31 8.94
C ILE A 76 -9.23 -25.93 8.39
N CYS A 77 -9.11 -25.77 7.05
CA CYS A 77 -9.45 -24.53 6.38
C CYS A 77 -10.88 -24.07 6.75
N GLU A 78 -11.00 -22.86 7.24
CA GLU A 78 -12.29 -22.27 7.61
C GLU A 78 -13.08 -21.79 6.38
N GLY A 79 -12.43 -21.72 5.21
CA GLY A 79 -13.08 -21.35 3.97
C GLY A 79 -13.79 -22.52 3.29
N CYS A 80 -13.07 -23.60 2.99
CA CYS A 80 -13.65 -24.76 2.30
C CYS A 80 -14.04 -25.90 3.24
N LEU A 81 -13.58 -25.91 4.47
CA LEU A 81 -13.87 -26.91 5.50
C LEU A 81 -13.43 -28.34 5.14
N SER A 82 -12.56 -28.49 4.17
CA SER A 82 -12.12 -29.80 3.68
C SER A 82 -10.61 -30.01 3.68
N GLN A 83 -9.82 -28.96 3.44
CA GLN A 83 -8.37 -29.06 3.40
C GLN A 83 -7.71 -28.58 4.68
N THR A 84 -6.47 -29.00 4.90
CA THR A 84 -5.67 -28.52 6.04
C THR A 84 -5.39 -27.03 5.88
N ALA A 85 -5.58 -26.26 6.95
CA ALA A 85 -5.24 -24.86 6.98
C ALA A 85 -3.72 -24.67 7.04
N GLU A 86 -3.19 -23.78 6.21
CA GLU A 86 -1.76 -23.49 6.13
C GLU A 86 -1.45 -22.03 6.44
N HIS A 87 -2.42 -21.14 6.26
CA HIS A 87 -2.26 -19.70 6.43
C HIS A 87 -3.29 -19.14 7.40
N VAL A 88 -2.90 -18.10 8.14
CA VAL A 88 -3.85 -17.29 8.90
C VAL A 88 -3.97 -15.94 8.20
N HIS A 89 -5.15 -15.63 7.70
CA HIS A 89 -5.45 -14.46 6.90
C HIS A 89 -6.15 -13.38 7.73
N HIS A 90 -5.70 -12.14 7.61
CA HIS A 90 -6.37 -10.99 8.20
C HIS A 90 -7.55 -10.57 7.33
N LYS A 91 -8.76 -10.56 7.88
CA LYS A 91 -9.92 -9.97 7.19
C LYS A 91 -9.81 -8.44 7.12
N THR A 92 -9.14 -7.85 8.10
CA THR A 92 -8.86 -6.42 8.17
C THR A 92 -7.49 -6.20 8.79
N TYR A 93 -6.82 -5.14 8.38
CA TYR A 93 -5.53 -4.72 8.95
C TYR A 93 -5.68 -3.59 9.98
N ALA A 94 -6.92 -3.26 10.35
CA ALA A 94 -7.21 -2.13 11.23
C ALA A 94 -6.63 -2.28 12.65
N HIS A 95 -6.44 -3.51 13.13
CA HIS A 95 -6.01 -3.80 14.49
C HIS A 95 -4.73 -4.63 14.55
N ILE A 96 -3.79 -4.42 13.64
CA ILE A 96 -2.50 -5.11 13.64
C ILE A 96 -1.80 -4.89 14.98
N GLY A 97 -1.42 -5.98 15.64
CA GLY A 97 -0.81 -5.95 16.98
C GLY A 97 -1.82 -6.07 18.12
N ALA A 98 -3.10 -5.91 17.86
CA ALA A 98 -4.19 -6.02 18.82
C ALA A 98 -5.42 -6.66 18.18
N GLU A 99 -5.22 -7.65 17.31
CA GLU A 99 -6.31 -8.28 16.56
C GLU A 99 -7.26 -9.03 17.47
N PHE A 100 -8.54 -9.00 17.11
CA PHE A 100 -9.53 -9.92 17.65
C PHE A 100 -9.47 -11.23 16.85
N ALA A 101 -9.71 -12.36 17.52
CA ALA A 101 -9.66 -13.67 16.86
C ALA A 101 -10.65 -13.79 15.68
N PHE A 102 -11.80 -13.11 15.75
CA PHE A 102 -12.80 -13.12 14.68
C PHE A 102 -12.35 -12.33 13.43
N GLU A 103 -11.29 -11.54 13.53
CA GLU A 103 -10.71 -10.82 12.39
C GLU A 103 -9.76 -11.69 11.56
N LEU A 104 -9.48 -12.88 12.03
CA LEU A 104 -8.53 -13.81 11.43
C LEU A 104 -9.22 -15.08 10.96
N LEU A 105 -8.75 -15.62 9.84
CA LEU A 105 -9.22 -16.88 9.27
C LEU A 105 -8.06 -17.84 9.03
N ALA A 106 -8.24 -19.10 9.42
CA ALA A 106 -7.31 -20.17 9.03
C ALA A 106 -7.74 -20.70 7.66
N LEU A 107 -6.85 -20.60 6.66
CA LEU A 107 -7.15 -20.96 5.28
C LEU A 107 -6.11 -21.92 4.70
N CYS A 108 -6.55 -22.81 3.81
CA CYS A 108 -5.64 -23.54 2.94
C CYS A 108 -5.09 -22.57 1.86
N GLU A 109 -4.04 -22.98 1.17
CA GLU A 109 -3.40 -22.15 0.16
C GLU A 109 -4.38 -21.70 -0.93
N GLU A 110 -5.21 -22.61 -1.42
CA GLU A 110 -6.19 -22.30 -2.46
C GLU A 110 -7.22 -21.25 -2.02
N CYS A 111 -7.80 -21.40 -0.82
CA CYS A 111 -8.74 -20.43 -0.29
C CYS A 111 -8.08 -19.10 0.03
N HIS A 112 -6.84 -19.11 0.52
CA HIS A 112 -6.06 -17.91 0.76
C HIS A 112 -5.85 -17.11 -0.53
N ASP A 113 -5.49 -17.79 -1.61
CA ASP A 113 -5.32 -17.17 -2.93
C ASP A 113 -6.63 -16.56 -3.43
N ARG A 114 -7.76 -17.24 -3.25
CA ARG A 114 -9.08 -16.73 -3.61
C ARG A 114 -9.45 -15.45 -2.86
N PHE A 115 -9.12 -15.36 -1.58
CA PHE A 115 -9.36 -14.15 -0.81
C PHE A 115 -8.54 -12.97 -1.33
N HIS A 116 -7.33 -13.20 -1.81
CA HIS A 116 -6.51 -12.15 -2.39
C HIS A 116 -6.93 -11.74 -3.80
N GLU A 117 -7.62 -12.60 -4.53
CA GLU A 117 -8.15 -12.31 -5.87
C GLU A 117 -9.45 -11.50 -5.82
N ALA A 118 -10.15 -11.50 -4.71
CA ALA A 118 -11.46 -10.86 -4.56
C ALA A 118 -11.40 -9.35 -4.35
#